data_f666315e2db89da794d0225c62b8929c
#
_entry.id   f666315e2db89da794d0225c62b8929c
#
_cell.length_a   1.000
_cell.length_b   1.000
_cell.length_c   1.000
_cell.angle_alpha   90.00
_cell.angle_beta   90.00
_cell.angle_gamma   90.00
#
_symmetry.space_group_name_H-M   'P 1'
#
loop_
_entity.id
_entity.type
_entity.pdbx_description
1 polymer ?
#
loop_
_entity_poly.entity_id
_entity_poly.type
_entity_poly.pdbx_seq_one_letter_code
_entity_poly.pdbx_strand_id
1 'polypeptide(L)'
;LSNEMSRIMSHWQKIDLEFKAIYLGYLGKEALDFWIKNIEQIIRTNQVVLIDPAMADHGKMYRGLDTDYIKKMRQLIFKATILTPNITEAAFLLNEDIPENSLEKAQVLAEKLVQRFAIPNVIITGITLSKDKIGEVGITKEGKWSIIQEKMPGDFFGTGDMFASAFLAAVLYGKNLEKSCAIAAEFVKLAIIDM
;
A
#
# COMPACT_ATOMS: atom_id res chain seq x y z
N LEU A 1 -5.25 6.51 -22.27
CA LEU A 1 -4.85 6.83 -20.88
C LEU A 1 -3.40 7.37 -20.84
N SER A 2 -2.38 6.67 -21.36
CA SER A 2 -0.97 7.10 -21.28
C SER A 2 -0.70 8.48 -21.87
N ASN A 3 -1.33 8.83 -23.01
CA ASN A 3 -1.21 10.16 -23.61
C ASN A 3 -1.77 11.26 -22.69
N GLU A 4 -2.89 11.00 -22.03
CA GLU A 4 -3.48 11.95 -21.06
C GLU A 4 -2.57 12.15 -19.87
N MET A 5 -2.05 11.05 -19.30
CA MET A 5 -1.11 11.09 -18.17
C MET A 5 0.16 11.86 -18.53
N SER A 6 0.71 11.66 -19.74
CA SER A 6 1.88 12.40 -20.24
C SER A 6 1.60 13.91 -20.33
N ARG A 7 0.41 14.29 -20.82
CA ARG A 7 0.01 15.71 -20.91
C ARG A 7 -0.13 16.35 -19.53
N ILE A 8 -0.74 15.62 -18.58
CA ILE A 8 -0.87 16.08 -17.19
C ILE A 8 0.52 16.28 -16.55
N MET A 9 1.41 15.30 -16.68
CA MET A 9 2.78 15.41 -16.15
C MET A 9 3.54 16.59 -16.78
N SER A 10 3.45 16.77 -18.09
CA SER A 10 4.07 17.90 -18.77
C SER A 10 3.51 19.23 -18.28
N HIS A 11 2.22 19.29 -17.93
CA HIS A 11 1.61 20.47 -17.34
C HIS A 11 2.16 20.73 -15.94
N TRP A 12 2.22 19.72 -15.07
CA TRP A 12 2.80 19.86 -13.72
C TRP A 12 4.24 20.37 -13.76
N GLN A 13 5.05 19.85 -14.68
CA GLN A 13 6.43 20.31 -14.86
C GLN A 13 6.50 21.79 -15.32
N LYS A 14 5.59 22.19 -16.26
CA LYS A 14 5.57 23.60 -16.74
C LYS A 14 5.22 24.61 -15.67
N ILE A 15 4.38 24.23 -14.71
CA ILE A 15 3.98 25.12 -13.60
C ILE A 15 4.82 24.90 -12.33
N ASP A 16 5.87 24.09 -12.43
CA ASP A 16 6.76 23.72 -11.32
C ASP A 16 5.99 23.22 -10.08
N LEU A 17 5.00 22.35 -10.33
CA LEU A 17 4.14 21.85 -9.26
C LEU A 17 4.90 20.82 -8.41
N GLU A 18 4.98 21.07 -7.12
CA GLU A 18 5.56 20.16 -6.14
C GLU A 18 4.48 19.48 -5.31
N PHE A 19 4.62 18.17 -5.14
CA PHE A 19 3.74 17.36 -4.30
C PHE A 19 4.42 17.09 -2.95
N LYS A 20 3.70 17.18 -1.85
CA LYS A 20 4.20 16.78 -0.52
C LYS A 20 4.32 15.26 -0.39
N ALA A 21 3.46 14.52 -1.08
CA ALA A 21 3.48 13.06 -1.13
C ALA A 21 2.90 12.58 -2.46
N ILE A 22 3.21 11.33 -2.80
CA ILE A 22 2.63 10.59 -3.91
C ILE A 22 1.95 9.34 -3.33
N TYR A 23 0.71 9.11 -3.72
CA TYR A 23 0.01 7.86 -3.43
C TYR A 23 -0.36 7.15 -4.74
N LEU A 24 0.06 5.92 -4.87
CA LEU A 24 -0.33 5.02 -5.96
C LEU A 24 -1.08 3.83 -5.36
N GLY A 25 -2.38 3.77 -5.62
CA GLY A 25 -3.27 2.66 -5.26
C GLY A 25 -3.49 1.73 -6.45
N TYR A 26 -4.75 1.32 -6.68
CA TYR A 26 -5.08 0.47 -7.82
C TYR A 26 -4.69 1.11 -9.15
N LEU A 27 -3.84 0.42 -9.89
CA LEU A 27 -3.38 0.80 -11.23
C LEU A 27 -3.83 -0.24 -12.25
N GLY A 28 -4.47 0.19 -13.33
CA GLY A 28 -4.61 -0.67 -14.50
C GLY A 28 -3.25 -0.91 -15.19
N LYS A 29 -3.16 -1.94 -16.04
CA LYS A 29 -1.89 -2.32 -16.68
C LYS A 29 -1.18 -1.15 -17.39
N GLU A 30 -1.94 -0.33 -18.09
CA GLU A 30 -1.41 0.83 -18.84
C GLU A 30 -0.85 1.92 -17.89
N ALA A 31 -1.56 2.19 -16.77
CA ALA A 31 -1.11 3.16 -15.78
C ALA A 31 0.13 2.65 -15.02
N LEU A 32 0.21 1.35 -14.72
CA LEU A 32 1.39 0.74 -14.11
C LEU A 32 2.62 0.91 -15.03
N ASP A 33 2.48 0.60 -16.32
CA ASP A 33 3.56 0.77 -17.31
C ASP A 33 4.00 2.23 -17.43
N PHE A 34 3.07 3.15 -17.34
CA PHE A 34 3.35 4.58 -17.35
C PHE A 34 4.15 5.01 -16.12
N TRP A 35 3.72 4.62 -14.91
CA TRP A 35 4.37 5.03 -13.67
C TRP A 35 5.76 4.39 -13.49
N ILE A 36 5.96 3.15 -13.91
CA ILE A 36 7.30 2.54 -13.91
C ILE A 36 8.31 3.41 -14.67
N LYS A 37 7.90 4.00 -15.79
CA LYS A 37 8.77 4.80 -16.65
C LYS A 37 8.94 6.26 -16.20
N ASN A 38 7.95 6.80 -15.50
CA ASN A 38 7.84 8.25 -15.36
C ASN A 38 7.82 8.75 -13.92
N ILE A 39 7.63 7.90 -12.92
CA ILE A 39 7.47 8.34 -11.52
C ILE A 39 8.66 9.15 -11.00
N GLU A 40 9.87 8.84 -11.45
CA GLU A 40 11.09 9.57 -11.06
C GLU A 40 11.08 11.04 -11.46
N GLN A 41 10.29 11.41 -12.46
CA GLN A 41 10.20 12.80 -12.92
C GLN A 41 9.46 13.70 -11.93
N ILE A 42 8.67 13.11 -11.01
CA ILE A 42 7.89 13.85 -10.02
C ILE A 42 8.33 13.60 -8.57
N ILE A 43 9.14 12.57 -8.32
CA ILE A 43 9.69 12.31 -6.98
C ILE A 43 10.75 13.37 -6.64
N ARG A 44 10.68 13.88 -5.43
CA ARG A 44 11.67 14.79 -4.84
C ARG A 44 12.35 14.15 -3.63
N THR A 45 13.51 14.67 -3.25
CA THR A 45 14.24 14.21 -2.06
C THR A 45 13.36 14.30 -0.81
N ASN A 46 13.36 13.27 0.01
CA ASN A 46 12.58 13.17 1.26
C ASN A 46 11.04 13.19 1.09
N GLN A 47 10.55 13.02 -0.12
CA GLN A 47 9.11 12.92 -0.36
C GLN A 47 8.56 11.57 0.06
N VAL A 48 7.36 11.55 0.62
CA VAL A 48 6.63 10.32 0.90
C VAL A 48 6.08 9.75 -0.41
N VAL A 49 6.46 8.52 -0.72
CA VAL A 49 5.90 7.75 -1.83
C VAL A 49 5.23 6.51 -1.24
N LEU A 50 3.92 6.58 -1.06
CA LEU A 50 3.09 5.47 -0.61
C LEU A 50 2.62 4.67 -1.82
N ILE A 51 2.95 3.39 -1.85
CA ILE A 51 2.42 2.44 -2.85
C ILE A 51 1.58 1.40 -2.13
N ASP A 52 0.31 1.34 -2.50
CA ASP A 52 -0.59 0.24 -2.20
C ASP A 52 -0.64 -0.66 -3.44
N PRO A 53 -0.05 -1.87 -3.39
CA PRO A 53 0.07 -2.72 -4.57
C PRO A 53 -1.24 -3.45 -4.90
N ALA A 54 -2.36 -2.76 -4.83
CA ALA A 54 -3.72 -3.26 -4.97
C ALA A 54 -3.90 -4.12 -6.24
N MET A 55 -3.67 -5.42 -6.13
CA MET A 55 -3.72 -6.36 -7.27
C MET A 55 -4.37 -7.70 -6.94
N ALA A 56 -4.54 -8.01 -5.66
CA ALA A 56 -5.03 -9.33 -5.23
C ALA A 56 -5.61 -9.27 -3.82
N ASP A 57 -6.54 -10.17 -3.51
CA ASP A 57 -7.01 -10.40 -2.16
C ASP A 57 -7.53 -11.84 -2.01
N HIS A 58 -7.55 -12.36 -0.75
CA HIS A 58 -8.01 -13.71 -0.44
C HIS A 58 -7.41 -14.80 -1.36
N GLY A 59 -6.14 -14.69 -1.69
CA GLY A 59 -5.41 -15.64 -2.51
C GLY A 59 -5.66 -15.51 -4.02
N LYS A 60 -6.37 -14.49 -4.48
CA LYS A 60 -6.77 -14.36 -5.89
C LYS A 60 -6.40 -12.99 -6.45
N MET A 61 -5.89 -12.99 -7.68
CA MET A 61 -5.68 -11.77 -8.45
C MET A 61 -7.02 -11.09 -8.76
N TYR A 62 -7.03 -9.78 -8.80
CA TYR A 62 -8.18 -9.02 -9.30
C TYR A 62 -8.43 -9.28 -10.78
N ARG A 63 -9.70 -9.18 -11.18
CA ARG A 63 -10.12 -9.46 -12.56
C ARG A 63 -9.32 -8.63 -13.58
N GLY A 64 -8.77 -9.30 -14.58
CA GLY A 64 -8.00 -8.66 -15.66
C GLY A 64 -6.52 -8.45 -15.36
N LEU A 65 -6.05 -8.76 -14.14
CA LEU A 65 -4.63 -8.78 -13.78
C LEU A 65 -4.08 -10.21 -13.88
N ASP A 66 -2.76 -10.33 -14.04
CA ASP A 66 -2.05 -11.59 -14.25
C ASP A 66 -0.66 -11.57 -13.60
N THR A 67 0.08 -12.65 -13.75
CA THR A 67 1.45 -12.78 -13.20
C THR A 67 2.44 -11.77 -13.78
N ASP A 68 2.21 -11.26 -14.99
CA ASP A 68 3.04 -10.20 -15.57
C ASP A 68 2.85 -8.87 -14.84
N TYR A 69 1.62 -8.59 -14.40
CA TYR A 69 1.33 -7.43 -13.56
C TYR A 69 2.14 -7.47 -12.25
N ILE A 70 2.26 -8.65 -11.60
CA ILE A 70 3.08 -8.79 -10.39
C ILE A 70 4.55 -8.45 -10.68
N LYS A 71 5.10 -8.94 -11.81
CA LYS A 71 6.49 -8.63 -12.19
C LYS A 71 6.72 -7.14 -12.40
N LYS A 72 5.76 -6.46 -13.02
CA LYS A 72 5.80 -5.02 -13.23
C LYS A 72 5.63 -4.24 -11.93
N MET A 73 4.71 -4.67 -11.05
CA MET A 73 4.53 -4.07 -9.72
C MET A 73 5.83 -4.13 -8.90
N ARG A 74 6.59 -5.25 -8.97
CA ARG A 74 7.91 -5.35 -8.34
C ARG A 74 8.90 -4.28 -8.83
N GLN A 75 8.79 -3.81 -10.07
CA GLN A 75 9.65 -2.72 -10.56
C GLN A 75 9.21 -1.36 -9.97
N LEU A 76 7.91 -1.14 -9.81
CA LEU A 76 7.40 0.11 -9.27
C LEU A 76 7.69 0.26 -7.78
N ILE A 77 7.52 -0.80 -6.98
CA ILE A 77 7.66 -0.73 -5.51
C ILE A 77 9.08 -0.39 -5.02
N PHE A 78 10.12 -0.52 -5.85
CA PHE A 78 11.46 0.00 -5.53
C PHE A 78 11.48 1.52 -5.31
N LYS A 79 10.45 2.24 -5.75
CA LYS A 79 10.32 3.69 -5.55
C LYS A 79 9.52 4.04 -4.30
N ALA A 80 8.96 3.06 -3.63
CA ALA A 80 8.17 3.28 -2.41
C ALA A 80 9.06 3.68 -1.23
N THR A 81 8.64 4.68 -0.49
CA THR A 81 9.13 4.94 0.86
C THR A 81 8.27 4.23 1.91
N ILE A 82 7.03 3.93 1.55
CA ILE A 82 6.07 3.15 2.33
C ILE A 82 5.32 2.22 1.39
N LEU A 83 5.19 0.96 1.75
CA LEU A 83 4.43 -0.07 1.02
C LEU A 83 3.35 -0.64 1.95
N THR A 84 2.11 -0.75 1.46
CA THR A 84 0.95 -1.21 2.26
C THR A 84 0.24 -2.43 1.68
N PRO A 85 0.89 -3.57 1.46
CA PRO A 85 0.27 -4.75 0.89
C PRO A 85 -0.63 -5.46 1.92
N ASN A 86 -1.64 -6.21 1.44
CA ASN A 86 -2.23 -7.28 2.22
C ASN A 86 -1.34 -8.55 2.18
N ILE A 87 -1.69 -9.61 2.94
CA ILE A 87 -0.90 -10.85 3.01
C ILE A 87 -0.77 -11.52 1.62
N THR A 88 -1.84 -11.53 0.82
CA THR A 88 -1.83 -12.12 -0.53
C THR A 88 -0.85 -11.38 -1.44
N GLU A 89 -0.91 -10.07 -1.44
CA GLU A 89 -0.03 -9.22 -2.23
C GLU A 89 1.44 -9.34 -1.81
N ALA A 90 1.69 -9.36 -0.49
CA ALA A 90 3.02 -9.57 0.06
C ALA A 90 3.64 -10.90 -0.41
N ALA A 91 2.87 -12.00 -0.34
CA ALA A 91 3.29 -13.31 -0.81
C ALA A 91 3.55 -13.30 -2.33
N PHE A 92 2.66 -12.69 -3.13
CA PHE A 92 2.84 -12.57 -4.58
C PHE A 92 4.07 -11.73 -4.94
N LEU A 93 4.31 -10.62 -4.26
CA LEU A 93 5.52 -9.80 -4.47
C LEU A 93 6.79 -10.56 -4.13
N LEU A 94 6.76 -11.43 -3.14
CA LEU A 94 7.90 -12.29 -2.77
C LEU A 94 8.03 -13.53 -3.65
N ASN A 95 6.99 -13.91 -4.39
CA ASN A 95 6.86 -15.18 -5.11
C ASN A 95 6.93 -16.37 -4.15
N GLU A 96 6.17 -16.28 -3.07
CA GLU A 96 6.05 -17.29 -2.02
C GLU A 96 4.59 -17.76 -1.90
N ASP A 97 4.39 -18.91 -1.27
CA ASP A 97 3.07 -19.37 -0.91
C ASP A 97 2.41 -18.45 0.11
N ILE A 98 1.10 -18.30 0.03
CA ILE A 98 0.34 -17.46 0.95
C ILE A 98 0.25 -18.17 2.29
N PRO A 99 0.79 -17.60 3.37
CA PRO A 99 0.72 -18.22 4.68
C PRO A 99 -0.67 -18.06 5.31
N GLU A 100 -0.90 -18.80 6.40
CA GLU A 100 -2.04 -18.55 7.26
C GLU A 100 -2.01 -17.12 7.83
N ASN A 101 -3.19 -16.53 8.02
CA ASN A 101 -3.33 -15.20 8.60
C ASN A 101 -2.90 -15.22 10.07
N SER A 102 -1.74 -14.65 10.35
CA SER A 102 -1.27 -14.35 11.71
C SER A 102 -0.33 -13.16 11.69
N LEU A 103 -0.19 -12.48 12.83
CA LEU A 103 0.74 -11.36 12.96
C LEU A 103 2.18 -11.79 12.73
N GLU A 104 2.58 -12.96 13.23
CA GLU A 104 3.93 -13.50 13.08
C GLU A 104 4.26 -13.77 11.60
N LYS A 105 3.33 -14.37 10.86
CA LYS A 105 3.54 -14.65 9.43
C LYS A 105 3.59 -13.36 8.61
N ALA A 106 2.71 -12.41 8.92
CA ALA A 106 2.72 -11.09 8.29
C ALA A 106 4.02 -10.34 8.59
N GLN A 107 4.53 -10.41 9.82
CA GLN A 107 5.81 -9.81 10.19
C GLN A 107 6.96 -10.40 9.36
N VAL A 108 7.01 -11.72 9.20
CA VAL A 108 8.04 -12.38 8.38
C VAL A 108 7.97 -11.92 6.92
N LEU A 109 6.77 -11.81 6.34
CA LEU A 109 6.60 -11.29 4.97
C LEU A 109 7.07 -9.83 4.86
N ALA A 110 6.70 -8.98 5.83
CA ALA A 110 7.13 -7.58 5.84
C ALA A 110 8.66 -7.45 5.92
N GLU A 111 9.32 -8.22 6.79
CA GLU A 111 10.79 -8.25 6.89
C GLU A 111 11.45 -8.66 5.58
N LYS A 112 10.92 -9.69 4.91
CA LYS A 112 11.42 -10.13 3.59
C LYS A 112 11.23 -9.04 2.52
N LEU A 113 10.10 -8.33 2.52
CA LEU A 113 9.86 -7.22 1.58
C LEU A 113 10.85 -6.08 1.80
N VAL A 114 11.08 -5.68 3.06
CA VAL A 114 12.12 -4.69 3.41
C VAL A 114 13.48 -5.12 2.89
N GLN A 115 13.89 -6.36 3.15
CA GLN A 115 15.21 -6.87 2.75
C GLN A 115 15.35 -6.99 1.24
N ARG A 116 14.35 -7.56 0.56
CA ARG A 116 14.43 -7.86 -0.87
C ARG A 116 14.35 -6.62 -1.76
N PHE A 117 13.51 -5.66 -1.39
CA PHE A 117 13.23 -4.48 -2.21
C PHE A 117 13.83 -3.19 -1.65
N ALA A 118 14.56 -3.28 -0.51
CA ALA A 118 15.13 -2.13 0.19
C ALA A 118 14.10 -1.02 0.51
N ILE A 119 12.84 -1.42 0.74
CA ILE A 119 11.76 -0.49 1.08
C ILE A 119 11.87 -0.16 2.58
N PRO A 120 12.01 1.12 2.95
CA PRO A 120 12.30 1.48 4.34
C PRO A 120 11.16 1.21 5.32
N ASN A 121 9.91 1.17 4.84
CA ASN A 121 8.73 0.98 5.69
C ASN A 121 7.73 0.09 4.94
N VAL A 122 7.37 -1.05 5.53
CA VAL A 122 6.36 -1.98 5.03
C VAL A 122 5.31 -2.18 6.10
N ILE A 123 4.05 -2.01 5.75
CA ILE A 123 2.91 -2.20 6.64
C ILE A 123 1.98 -3.21 5.99
N ILE A 124 1.91 -4.42 6.53
CA ILE A 124 0.93 -5.40 6.05
C ILE A 124 -0.41 -5.12 6.72
N THR A 125 -1.44 -4.95 5.89
CA THR A 125 -2.78 -4.55 6.30
C THR A 125 -3.78 -5.69 6.17
N GLY A 126 -4.92 -5.56 6.83
CA GLY A 126 -6.07 -6.47 6.63
C GLY A 126 -5.85 -7.90 7.13
N ILE A 127 -5.00 -8.12 8.13
CA ILE A 127 -4.69 -9.45 8.66
C ILE A 127 -5.88 -9.94 9.49
N THR A 128 -6.71 -10.81 8.91
CA THR A 128 -7.84 -11.40 9.64
C THR A 128 -7.33 -12.42 10.66
N LEU A 129 -7.42 -12.09 11.95
CA LEU A 129 -6.94 -12.93 13.06
C LEU A 129 -8.02 -13.86 13.59
N SER A 130 -9.28 -13.41 13.58
CA SER A 130 -10.45 -14.19 13.97
C SER A 130 -11.69 -13.64 13.26
N LYS A 131 -12.85 -14.16 13.60
CA LYS A 131 -14.13 -13.66 13.07
C LYS A 131 -14.38 -12.17 13.41
N ASP A 132 -13.88 -11.72 14.56
CA ASP A 132 -14.12 -10.42 15.14
C ASP A 132 -12.84 -9.57 15.33
N LYS A 133 -11.69 -10.03 14.83
CA LYS A 133 -10.41 -9.33 14.96
C LYS A 133 -9.65 -9.24 13.65
N ILE A 134 -9.16 -8.05 13.37
CA ILE A 134 -8.28 -7.72 12.24
C ILE A 134 -7.07 -6.98 12.77
N GLY A 135 -5.95 -7.09 12.09
CA GLY A 135 -4.73 -6.41 12.53
C GLY A 135 -3.86 -5.93 11.38
N GLU A 136 -2.88 -5.14 11.75
CA GLU A 136 -1.82 -4.62 10.90
C GLU A 136 -0.46 -4.87 11.55
N VAL A 137 0.57 -5.05 10.72
CA VAL A 137 1.96 -5.21 11.15
C VAL A 137 2.85 -4.22 10.40
N GLY A 138 3.65 -3.45 11.13
CA GLY A 138 4.64 -2.55 10.55
C GLY A 138 6.07 -3.00 10.83
N ILE A 139 6.89 -3.03 9.78
CA ILE A 139 8.35 -3.10 9.82
C ILE A 139 8.86 -1.79 9.24
N THR A 140 9.38 -0.93 10.08
CA THR A 140 9.71 0.46 9.73
C THR A 140 11.10 0.83 10.24
N LYS A 141 11.62 1.96 9.79
CA LYS A 141 12.86 2.53 10.34
C LYS A 141 12.78 2.86 11.84
N GLU A 142 11.56 3.10 12.34
CA GLU A 142 11.30 3.44 13.75
C GLU A 142 11.18 2.19 14.65
N GLY A 143 11.02 1.02 14.04
CA GLY A 143 10.87 -0.26 14.74
C GLY A 143 9.80 -1.16 14.17
N LYS A 144 9.47 -2.20 14.92
CA LYS A 144 8.44 -3.19 14.60
C LYS A 144 7.28 -3.01 15.55
N TRP A 145 6.05 -3.08 15.01
CA TRP A 145 4.83 -2.96 15.80
C TRP A 145 3.68 -3.74 15.16
N SER A 146 2.64 -3.97 15.92
CA SER A 146 1.37 -4.52 15.44
C SER A 146 0.20 -3.81 16.11
N ILE A 147 -0.89 -3.69 15.38
CA ILE A 147 -2.16 -3.13 15.84
C ILE A 147 -3.21 -4.21 15.67
N ILE A 148 -4.10 -4.33 16.63
CA ILE A 148 -5.26 -5.23 16.59
C ILE A 148 -6.49 -4.40 16.90
N GLN A 149 -7.52 -4.57 16.09
CA GLN A 149 -8.80 -3.90 16.28
C GLN A 149 -9.96 -4.86 15.99
N GLU A 150 -11.16 -4.38 16.28
CA GLU A 150 -12.40 -5.09 15.99
C GLU A 150 -12.61 -5.15 14.46
N LYS A 151 -12.91 -6.34 13.96
CA LYS A 151 -13.30 -6.56 12.57
C LYS A 151 -14.79 -6.38 12.45
N MET A 152 -15.22 -5.45 11.62
CA MET A 152 -16.63 -5.27 11.31
C MET A 152 -17.16 -6.45 10.48
N PRO A 153 -18.38 -6.94 10.77
CA PRO A 153 -18.98 -8.02 10.01
C PRO A 153 -19.37 -7.56 8.61
N GLY A 154 -19.04 -8.38 7.60
CA GLY A 154 -19.34 -8.10 6.19
C GLY A 154 -18.08 -8.01 5.33
N ASP A 155 -18.32 -7.88 4.02
CA ASP A 155 -17.28 -7.64 3.02
C ASP A 155 -17.48 -6.23 2.45
N PHE A 156 -16.46 -5.40 2.56
CA PHE A 156 -16.50 -4.00 2.18
C PHE A 156 -15.45 -3.71 1.10
N PHE A 157 -15.89 -3.12 0.00
CA PHE A 157 -14.99 -2.71 -1.08
C PHE A 157 -14.47 -1.29 -0.86
N GLY A 158 -13.22 -1.03 -1.27
CA GLY A 158 -12.60 0.30 -1.17
C GLY A 158 -12.00 0.64 0.20
N THR A 159 -12.05 -0.29 1.15
CA THR A 159 -11.46 -0.08 2.50
C THR A 159 -9.93 0.10 2.45
N GLY A 160 -9.24 -0.53 1.48
CA GLY A 160 -7.80 -0.34 1.25
C GLY A 160 -7.47 1.10 0.85
N ASP A 161 -8.17 1.65 -0.14
CA ASP A 161 -7.98 3.04 -0.58
C ASP A 161 -8.33 4.05 0.52
N MET A 162 -9.38 3.78 1.30
CA MET A 162 -9.75 4.59 2.47
C MET A 162 -8.65 4.58 3.52
N PHE A 163 -8.15 3.37 3.86
CA PHE A 163 -7.04 3.20 4.79
C PHE A 163 -5.79 3.97 4.33
N ALA A 164 -5.35 3.74 3.08
CA ALA A 164 -4.15 4.37 2.54
C ALA A 164 -4.27 5.90 2.52
N SER A 165 -5.44 6.44 2.19
CA SER A 165 -5.69 7.88 2.16
C SER A 165 -5.66 8.50 3.56
N ALA A 166 -6.35 7.89 4.54
CA ALA A 166 -6.35 8.34 5.93
C ALA A 166 -4.97 8.20 6.59
N PHE A 167 -4.28 7.09 6.29
CA PHE A 167 -2.90 6.85 6.73
C PHE A 167 -1.96 7.95 6.23
N LEU A 168 -1.98 8.22 4.91
CA LEU A 168 -1.12 9.24 4.31
C LEU A 168 -1.43 10.63 4.87
N ALA A 169 -2.71 10.96 5.08
CA ALA A 169 -3.10 12.20 5.71
C ALA A 169 -2.48 12.33 7.11
N ALA A 170 -2.57 11.29 7.96
CA ALA A 170 -2.00 11.31 9.31
C ALA A 170 -0.45 11.47 9.27
N VAL A 171 0.23 10.80 8.33
CA VAL A 171 1.69 10.96 8.10
C VAL A 171 2.02 12.41 7.75
N LEU A 172 1.27 13.02 6.83
CA LEU A 172 1.48 14.42 6.42
C LEU A 172 1.17 15.43 7.53
N TYR A 173 0.33 15.07 8.51
CA TYR A 173 0.11 15.80 9.75
C TYR A 173 1.17 15.53 10.83
N GLY A 174 2.27 14.85 10.49
CA GLY A 174 3.42 14.63 11.37
C GLY A 174 3.24 13.54 12.43
N LYS A 175 2.29 12.61 12.23
CA LYS A 175 2.20 11.43 13.09
C LYS A 175 3.25 10.40 12.67
N ASN A 176 3.80 9.63 13.63
CA ASN A 176 4.63 8.49 13.31
C ASN A 176 3.81 7.40 12.60
N LEU A 177 4.46 6.42 11.97
CA LEU A 177 3.78 5.44 11.11
C LEU A 177 2.83 4.54 11.89
N GLU A 178 3.18 4.11 13.11
CA GLU A 178 2.31 3.31 13.98
C GLU A 178 1.02 4.05 14.32
N LYS A 179 1.14 5.31 14.76
CA LYS A 179 -0.03 6.15 15.09
C LYS A 179 -0.87 6.48 13.87
N SER A 180 -0.22 6.70 12.72
CA SER A 180 -0.93 6.94 11.45
C SER A 180 -1.73 5.71 11.03
N CYS A 181 -1.17 4.51 11.22
CA CYS A 181 -1.86 3.25 10.98
C CYS A 181 -3.07 3.08 11.89
N ALA A 182 -2.94 3.34 13.19
CA ALA A 182 -4.05 3.26 14.14
C ALA A 182 -5.18 4.25 13.79
N ILE A 183 -4.84 5.48 13.39
CA ILE A 183 -5.83 6.48 12.93
C ILE A 183 -6.56 6.02 11.68
N ALA A 184 -5.82 5.48 10.69
CA ALA A 184 -6.41 4.99 9.46
C ALA A 184 -7.35 3.80 9.69
N ALA A 185 -6.94 2.88 10.53
CA ALA A 185 -7.72 1.71 10.88
C ALA A 185 -9.03 2.09 11.60
N GLU A 186 -8.98 3.00 12.55
CA GLU A 186 -10.19 3.52 13.23
C GLU A 186 -11.08 4.31 12.25
N PHE A 187 -10.50 5.09 11.34
CA PHE A 187 -11.25 5.81 10.31
C PHE A 187 -12.06 4.86 9.43
N VAL A 188 -11.44 3.77 8.94
CA VAL A 188 -12.13 2.75 8.15
C VAL A 188 -13.25 2.09 8.94
N LYS A 189 -13.01 1.74 10.23
CA LYS A 189 -14.01 1.17 11.09
C LYS A 189 -15.22 2.09 11.24
N LEU A 190 -15.02 3.37 11.53
CA LEU A 190 -16.08 4.35 11.66
C LEU A 190 -16.86 4.54 10.36
N ALA A 191 -16.16 4.61 9.21
CA ALA A 191 -16.81 4.72 7.91
C ALA A 191 -17.71 3.52 7.60
N ILE A 192 -17.35 2.31 8.03
CA ILE A 192 -18.18 1.10 7.88
C ILE A 192 -19.41 1.16 8.79
N ILE A 193 -19.28 1.69 10.01
CA ILE A 193 -20.41 1.80 10.96
C ILE A 193 -21.46 2.78 10.45
N ASP A 194 -21.05 3.84 9.76
CA ASP A 194 -21.93 4.89 9.24
C ASP A 194 -22.56 4.55 7.87
N MET A 195 -22.26 3.37 7.30
CA MET A 195 -22.85 2.89 6.03
C MET A 195 -24.20 2.20 6.26
#